data_266b40e9e547499dafc253ba085c3a44
#
_entry.id   266b40e9e547499dafc253ba085c3a44
#
_cell.length_a   1.000
_cell.length_b   1.000
_cell.length_c   1.000
_cell.angle_alpha   90.00
_cell.angle_beta   90.00
_cell.angle_gamma   90.00
#
_symmetry.space_group_name_H-M   'P 1'
#
loop_
_entity.id
_entity.type
_entity.pdbx_description
1 polymer ?
#
loop_
_entity_poly.entity_id
_entity_poly.type
_entity_poly.pdbx_seq_one_letter_code
_entity_poly.pdbx_strand_id
1 'polypeptide(L)'
;MSEEQNPANNQRNLAVAISAALVAGAAIFTAIILPAEFGRDPLGTGSLLGLSGMTQTTADALHPQLEFHKNDEVEFLLEPFQSLEYKYLMDMGQAIVFSWSADGELYVDLHAENLTVEDAEETYLQGVISQQMGTYEAAFNGMHGWFWENRGFETVTLRLKTSGFFVNATEYRGGGTSDRSPPPVL
;
A
#
# COMPACT_ATOMS: atom_id res chain seq x y z
N MET A 1 15.53 -54.84 -46.25
CA MET A 1 15.98 -53.56 -46.84
C MET A 1 16.12 -52.58 -45.70
N SER A 2 17.36 -52.39 -45.25
CA SER A 2 17.69 -51.40 -44.18
C SER A 2 17.83 -50.07 -44.89
N GLU A 3 17.00 -49.06 -44.56
CA GLU A 3 17.19 -47.69 -45.03
C GLU A 3 18.49 -47.17 -44.43
N GLU A 4 19.49 -46.95 -45.28
CA GLU A 4 20.74 -46.30 -44.95
C GLU A 4 20.45 -44.81 -44.69
N GLN A 5 20.32 -44.44 -43.42
CA GLN A 5 20.09 -43.05 -43.00
C GLN A 5 21.30 -42.21 -43.40
N ASN A 6 21.11 -41.28 -44.34
CA ASN A 6 22.12 -40.39 -44.83
C ASN A 6 22.68 -39.51 -43.69
N PRO A 7 23.96 -39.62 -43.29
CA PRO A 7 24.56 -38.91 -42.15
C PRO A 7 24.46 -37.37 -42.25
N ALA A 8 24.40 -36.82 -43.45
CA ALA A 8 24.26 -35.36 -43.67
C ALA A 8 22.85 -34.87 -43.30
N ASN A 9 21.82 -35.67 -43.47
CA ASN A 9 20.45 -35.36 -43.05
C ASN A 9 20.32 -35.39 -41.51
N ASN A 10 21.00 -36.33 -40.83
CA ASN A 10 21.00 -36.44 -39.39
C ASN A 10 21.69 -35.22 -38.74
N GLN A 11 22.82 -34.75 -39.25
CA GLN A 11 23.54 -33.56 -38.76
C GLN A 11 22.68 -32.30 -38.92
N ARG A 12 22.00 -32.15 -40.07
CA ARG A 12 21.10 -31.03 -40.33
C ARG A 12 19.90 -31.03 -39.40
N ASN A 13 19.30 -32.17 -39.17
CA ASN A 13 18.15 -32.31 -38.24
C ASN A 13 18.57 -32.03 -36.81
N LEU A 14 19.76 -32.49 -36.41
CA LEU A 14 20.31 -32.19 -35.08
C LEU A 14 20.58 -30.68 -34.91
N ALA A 15 21.18 -30.02 -35.89
CA ALA A 15 21.43 -28.59 -35.86
C ALA A 15 20.11 -27.78 -35.78
N VAL A 16 19.09 -28.19 -36.56
CA VAL A 16 17.75 -27.57 -36.49
C VAL A 16 17.12 -27.78 -35.13
N ALA A 17 17.19 -28.98 -34.55
CA ALA A 17 16.66 -29.28 -33.24
C ALA A 17 17.33 -28.46 -32.12
N ILE A 18 18.68 -28.34 -32.17
CA ILE A 18 19.42 -27.50 -31.20
C ILE A 18 19.04 -26.03 -31.33
N SER A 19 18.96 -25.52 -32.57
CA SER A 19 18.56 -24.12 -32.82
C SER A 19 17.14 -23.85 -32.31
N ALA A 20 16.21 -24.76 -32.57
CA ALA A 20 14.83 -24.62 -32.07
C ALA A 20 14.76 -24.66 -30.53
N ALA A 21 15.55 -25.52 -29.89
CA ALA A 21 15.63 -25.60 -28.43
C ALA A 21 16.22 -24.30 -27.80
N LEU A 22 17.25 -23.71 -28.43
CA LEU A 22 17.82 -22.45 -27.97
C LEU A 22 16.84 -21.28 -28.10
N VAL A 23 16.12 -21.20 -29.21
CA VAL A 23 15.08 -20.18 -29.41
C VAL A 23 13.95 -20.34 -28.38
N ALA A 24 13.47 -21.56 -28.17
CA ALA A 24 12.44 -21.83 -27.16
C ALA A 24 12.92 -21.50 -25.74
N GLY A 25 14.17 -21.87 -25.40
CA GLY A 25 14.78 -21.54 -24.11
C GLY A 25 14.91 -20.05 -23.89
N ALA A 26 15.35 -19.30 -24.90
CA ALA A 26 15.45 -17.83 -24.84
C ALA A 26 14.07 -17.17 -24.69
N ALA A 27 13.04 -17.69 -25.36
CA ALA A 27 11.68 -17.18 -25.23
C ALA A 27 11.12 -17.42 -23.82
N ILE A 28 11.29 -18.62 -23.27
CA ILE A 28 10.87 -18.95 -21.88
C ILE A 28 11.65 -18.10 -20.89
N PHE A 29 12.95 -17.96 -21.05
CA PHE A 29 13.78 -17.13 -20.17
C PHE A 29 13.29 -15.67 -20.16
N THR A 30 13.05 -15.09 -21.34
CA THR A 30 12.64 -13.67 -21.45
C THR A 30 11.20 -13.44 -20.99
N ALA A 31 10.28 -14.38 -21.28
CA ALA A 31 8.86 -14.21 -21.01
C ALA A 31 8.45 -14.61 -19.57
N ILE A 32 9.19 -15.52 -18.95
CA ILE A 32 8.79 -16.11 -17.65
C ILE A 32 9.89 -15.91 -16.60
N ILE A 33 11.12 -16.39 -16.87
CA ILE A 33 12.17 -16.41 -15.85
C ILE A 33 12.65 -14.99 -15.53
N LEU A 34 12.86 -14.18 -16.55
CA LEU A 34 13.34 -12.80 -16.36
C LEU A 34 12.37 -11.94 -15.55
N PRO A 35 11.04 -11.96 -15.77
CA PRO A 35 10.08 -11.28 -14.91
C PRO A 35 9.99 -11.88 -13.50
N ALA A 36 9.97 -13.22 -13.39
CA ALA A 36 9.78 -13.90 -12.12
C ALA A 36 10.96 -13.79 -11.16
N GLU A 37 12.19 -13.92 -11.70
CA GLU A 37 13.42 -14.00 -10.88
C GLU A 37 14.18 -12.68 -10.79
N PHE A 38 14.04 -11.82 -11.78
CA PHE A 38 14.82 -10.58 -11.88
C PHE A 38 13.96 -9.30 -11.90
N GLY A 39 12.64 -9.41 -11.83
CA GLY A 39 11.74 -8.26 -11.86
C GLY A 39 11.79 -7.45 -13.15
N ARG A 40 12.37 -7.99 -14.24
CA ARG A 40 12.49 -7.32 -15.54
C ARG A 40 11.51 -7.91 -16.53
N ASP A 41 10.54 -7.13 -16.94
CA ASP A 41 9.46 -7.57 -17.83
C ASP A 41 9.46 -6.80 -19.16
N PRO A 42 10.45 -7.06 -20.06
CA PRO A 42 10.59 -6.34 -21.32
C PRO A 42 9.44 -6.62 -22.31
N LEU A 43 8.69 -7.70 -22.11
CA LEU A 43 7.59 -8.12 -22.98
C LEU A 43 6.20 -7.86 -22.37
N GLY A 44 6.12 -7.41 -21.12
CA GLY A 44 4.86 -7.26 -20.38
C GLY A 44 4.19 -8.57 -19.99
N THR A 45 4.85 -9.72 -20.23
CA THR A 45 4.31 -11.05 -19.95
C THR A 45 4.30 -11.37 -18.45
N GLY A 46 5.22 -10.81 -17.68
CA GLY A 46 5.27 -10.97 -16.23
C GLY A 46 4.05 -10.38 -15.53
N SER A 47 3.65 -9.17 -15.92
CA SER A 47 2.44 -8.53 -15.39
C SER A 47 1.18 -9.27 -15.80
N LEU A 48 1.10 -9.73 -17.06
CA LEU A 48 -0.03 -10.50 -17.60
C LEU A 48 -0.21 -11.85 -16.89
N LEU A 49 0.89 -12.51 -16.52
CA LEU A 49 0.89 -13.82 -15.86
C LEU A 49 0.89 -13.71 -14.32
N GLY A 50 0.85 -12.51 -13.75
CA GLY A 50 0.89 -12.31 -12.30
C GLY A 50 2.26 -12.64 -11.66
N LEU A 51 3.35 -12.63 -12.44
CA LEU A 51 4.71 -12.92 -11.98
C LEU A 51 5.40 -11.67 -11.42
N SER A 52 4.84 -10.47 -11.65
CA SER A 52 5.33 -9.22 -11.09
C SER A 52 5.15 -9.23 -9.57
N GLY A 53 6.23 -9.14 -8.83
CA GLY A 53 6.22 -9.20 -7.35
C GLY A 53 6.76 -10.50 -6.75
N MET A 54 7.07 -11.52 -7.54
CA MET A 54 7.74 -12.73 -7.03
C MET A 54 9.21 -12.48 -6.67
N THR A 55 9.81 -11.42 -7.21
CA THR A 55 11.19 -10.96 -6.96
C THR A 55 11.29 -9.91 -5.85
N GLN A 56 10.36 -9.88 -4.88
CA GLN A 56 10.59 -9.02 -3.71
C GLN A 56 11.86 -9.50 -2.98
N THR A 57 12.94 -8.79 -3.23
CA THR A 57 14.20 -9.02 -2.51
C THR A 57 14.02 -8.55 -1.07
N THR A 58 14.72 -9.17 -0.13
CA THR A 58 14.74 -8.72 1.28
C THR A 58 15.21 -7.26 1.42
N ALA A 59 15.83 -6.68 0.39
CA ALA A 59 16.17 -5.26 0.32
C ALA A 59 14.93 -4.35 0.27
N ASP A 60 13.81 -4.83 -0.30
CA ASP A 60 12.56 -4.08 -0.36
C ASP A 60 11.76 -4.13 0.96
N ALA A 61 12.23 -4.89 1.93
CA ALA A 61 11.60 -4.98 3.26
C ALA A 61 11.99 -3.83 4.20
N LEU A 62 13.04 -3.08 3.86
CA LEU A 62 13.49 -1.91 4.63
C LEU A 62 13.18 -0.62 3.87
N HIS A 63 12.27 0.16 4.40
CA HIS A 63 11.89 1.49 3.89
C HIS A 63 12.43 2.56 4.85
N PRO A 64 13.66 3.09 4.64
CA PRO A 64 14.19 4.17 5.45
C PRO A 64 13.26 5.38 5.41
N GLN A 65 12.96 5.94 6.57
CA GLN A 65 12.08 7.09 6.71
C GLN A 65 12.90 8.35 6.96
N LEU A 66 12.47 9.49 6.41
CA LEU A 66 13.13 10.78 6.60
C LEU A 66 12.63 11.50 7.85
N GLU A 67 11.35 11.28 8.21
CA GLU A 67 10.76 11.82 9.44
C GLU A 67 11.12 10.95 10.65
N PHE A 68 11.17 11.60 11.82
CA PHE A 68 11.33 10.88 13.08
C PHE A 68 10.09 10.08 13.42
N HIS A 69 10.32 8.91 14.02
CA HIS A 69 9.24 8.11 14.60
C HIS A 69 8.54 8.89 15.71
N LYS A 70 7.21 8.91 15.69
CA LYS A 70 6.35 9.60 16.65
C LYS A 70 5.26 8.67 17.18
N ASN A 71 4.82 8.94 18.40
CA ASN A 71 3.61 8.36 18.98
C ASN A 71 2.59 9.46 19.19
N ASP A 72 1.36 9.18 18.83
CA ASP A 72 0.22 10.05 19.10
C ASP A 72 -0.89 9.25 19.78
N GLU A 73 -1.42 9.80 20.87
CA GLU A 73 -2.54 9.23 21.58
C GLU A 73 -3.53 10.35 21.89
N VAL A 74 -4.76 10.19 21.41
CA VAL A 74 -5.82 11.18 21.56
C VAL A 74 -7.13 10.54 21.95
N GLU A 75 -7.92 11.27 22.72
CA GLU A 75 -9.27 10.90 23.11
C GLU A 75 -10.23 12.02 22.71
N PHE A 76 -11.33 11.64 22.08
CA PHE A 76 -12.36 12.56 21.63
C PHE A 76 -13.72 12.15 22.20
N LEU A 77 -14.49 13.14 22.64
CA LEU A 77 -15.91 12.98 22.93
C LEU A 77 -16.71 13.47 21.73
N LEU A 78 -17.55 12.63 21.19
CA LEU A 78 -18.47 12.91 20.10
C LEU A 78 -19.89 12.91 20.64
N GLU A 79 -20.47 14.09 20.82
CA GLU A 79 -21.89 14.22 21.18
C GLU A 79 -22.79 13.68 20.05
N PRO A 80 -24.09 13.44 20.31
CA PRO A 80 -25.02 13.04 19.27
C PRO A 80 -24.94 13.94 18.03
N PHE A 81 -24.82 13.32 16.85
CA PHE A 81 -24.72 13.96 15.53
C PHE A 81 -23.48 14.84 15.32
N GLN A 82 -22.47 14.73 16.17
CA GLN A 82 -21.17 15.36 15.94
C GLN A 82 -20.27 14.53 15.05
N SER A 83 -19.47 15.23 14.27
CA SER A 83 -18.39 14.67 13.46
C SER A 83 -17.03 15.25 13.87
N LEU A 84 -16.00 14.51 13.55
CA LEU A 84 -14.60 14.82 13.76
C LEU A 84 -13.79 14.24 12.63
N GLU A 85 -12.85 15.02 12.12
CA GLU A 85 -11.83 14.53 11.23
C GLU A 85 -10.46 14.71 11.88
N TYR A 86 -9.62 13.67 11.81
CA TYR A 86 -8.26 13.70 12.33
C TYR A 86 -7.29 13.11 11.32
N LYS A 87 -6.41 13.95 10.82
CA LYS A 87 -5.50 13.62 9.73
C LYS A 87 -4.04 13.86 10.10
N TYR A 88 -3.18 13.02 9.53
CA TYR A 88 -1.74 13.14 9.58
C TYR A 88 -1.21 13.67 8.25
N LEU A 89 -0.34 14.69 8.31
CA LEU A 89 0.45 15.10 7.16
C LEU A 89 1.55 14.06 6.94
N MET A 90 1.50 13.36 5.81
CA MET A 90 2.42 12.29 5.47
C MET A 90 2.98 12.46 4.05
N ASP A 91 4.27 12.15 3.90
CA ASP A 91 4.88 11.98 2.60
C ASP A 91 4.64 10.55 2.07
N MET A 92 4.66 10.39 0.76
CA MET A 92 4.52 9.09 0.10
C MET A 92 5.51 8.06 0.67
N GLY A 93 5.01 6.87 1.03
CA GLY A 93 5.79 5.78 1.62
C GLY A 93 6.02 5.90 3.13
N GLN A 94 5.57 6.97 3.78
CA GLN A 94 5.54 7.02 5.24
C GLN A 94 4.48 6.07 5.77
N ALA A 95 4.80 5.37 6.87
CA ALA A 95 3.96 4.33 7.43
C ALA A 95 3.62 4.58 8.89
N ILE A 96 2.40 4.22 9.26
CA ILE A 96 1.91 4.22 10.63
C ILE A 96 1.31 2.87 11.01
N VAL A 97 1.41 2.52 12.27
CA VAL A 97 0.62 1.48 12.92
C VAL A 97 -0.42 2.19 13.78
N PHE A 98 -1.66 1.79 13.70
CA PHE A 98 -2.74 2.43 14.42
C PHE A 98 -3.69 1.45 15.09
N SER A 99 -4.35 1.91 16.12
CA SER A 99 -5.55 1.30 16.69
C SER A 99 -6.48 2.40 17.20
N TRP A 100 -7.76 2.28 16.89
CA TRP A 100 -8.76 3.10 17.54
C TRP A 100 -9.93 2.24 18.03
N SER A 101 -10.59 2.72 19.08
CA SER A 101 -11.78 2.10 19.63
C SER A 101 -12.72 3.18 20.18
N ALA A 102 -14.01 2.90 20.12
CA ALA A 102 -15.05 3.73 20.66
C ALA A 102 -16.00 2.89 21.54
N ASP A 103 -16.63 3.50 22.52
CA ASP A 103 -17.64 2.87 23.39
C ASP A 103 -19.04 2.81 22.75
N GLY A 104 -19.17 3.27 21.50
CA GLY A 104 -20.35 3.18 20.66
C GLY A 104 -19.98 3.02 19.18
N GLU A 105 -20.94 2.69 18.34
CA GLU A 105 -20.74 2.63 16.88
C GLU A 105 -20.61 4.03 16.29
N LEU A 106 -19.64 4.21 15.41
CA LEU A 106 -19.40 5.43 14.64
C LEU A 106 -19.44 5.13 13.16
N TYR A 107 -20.00 6.00 12.35
CA TYR A 107 -19.67 6.01 10.93
C TYR A 107 -18.22 6.46 10.79
N VAL A 108 -17.44 5.73 10.02
CA VAL A 108 -16.02 6.00 9.77
C VAL A 108 -15.76 6.05 8.28
N ASP A 109 -14.87 6.97 7.89
CA ASP A 109 -14.27 7.06 6.57
C ASP A 109 -12.75 7.25 6.73
N LEU A 110 -11.97 6.26 6.33
CA LEU A 110 -10.51 6.37 6.21
C LEU A 110 -10.20 6.82 4.79
N HIS A 111 -9.71 8.03 4.64
CA HIS A 111 -9.44 8.64 3.35
C HIS A 111 -8.18 9.53 3.38
N ALA A 112 -7.74 9.95 2.21
CA ALA A 112 -6.61 10.86 2.05
C ALA A 112 -6.87 11.90 0.97
N GLU A 113 -6.35 13.11 1.21
CA GLU A 113 -6.38 14.24 0.30
C GLU A 113 -4.98 14.55 -0.20
N ASN A 114 -4.83 14.61 -1.53
CA ASN A 114 -3.55 14.90 -2.17
C ASN A 114 -3.27 16.42 -2.15
N LEU A 115 -2.10 16.81 -1.62
CA LEU A 115 -1.73 18.24 -1.56
C LEU A 115 -1.20 18.81 -2.88
N THR A 116 -0.91 17.96 -3.86
CA THR A 116 -0.31 18.36 -5.14
C THR A 116 -1.29 18.33 -6.30
N VAL A 117 -2.40 17.60 -6.17
CA VAL A 117 -3.45 17.46 -7.17
C VAL A 117 -4.75 17.92 -6.55
N GLU A 118 -5.31 18.98 -7.09
CA GLU A 118 -6.57 19.57 -6.62
C GLU A 118 -7.73 18.57 -6.76
N ASP A 119 -8.60 18.50 -5.75
CA ASP A 119 -9.77 17.61 -5.67
C ASP A 119 -9.44 16.10 -5.79
N ALA A 120 -8.19 15.70 -5.58
CA ALA A 120 -7.82 14.29 -5.54
C ALA A 120 -7.92 13.75 -4.11
N GLU A 121 -8.99 13.03 -3.87
CA GLU A 121 -9.28 12.31 -2.62
C GLU A 121 -9.35 10.81 -2.91
N GLU A 122 -8.83 9.99 -2.01
CA GLU A 122 -8.88 8.54 -2.10
C GLU A 122 -9.43 7.94 -0.80
N THR A 123 -10.51 7.17 -0.91
CA THR A 123 -11.13 6.48 0.21
C THR A 123 -10.65 5.04 0.27
N TYR A 124 -10.21 4.60 1.46
CA TYR A 124 -9.70 3.25 1.71
C TYR A 124 -10.69 2.37 2.46
N LEU A 125 -11.55 2.96 3.30
CA LEU A 125 -12.56 2.24 4.05
C LEU A 125 -13.69 3.17 4.46
N GLN A 126 -14.92 2.67 4.32
CA GLN A 126 -16.13 3.30 4.88
C GLN A 126 -17.00 2.26 5.57
N GLY A 127 -17.64 2.64 6.67
CA GLY A 127 -18.54 1.72 7.38
C GLY A 127 -19.03 2.28 8.70
N VAL A 128 -19.84 1.46 9.40
CA VAL A 128 -20.28 1.73 10.79
C VAL A 128 -19.65 0.66 11.67
N ILE A 129 -18.68 1.06 12.45
CA ILE A 129 -17.89 0.19 13.32
C ILE A 129 -17.51 0.91 14.61
N SER A 130 -17.08 0.17 15.64
CA SER A 130 -16.64 0.72 16.93
C SER A 130 -15.14 0.58 17.19
N GLN A 131 -14.40 -0.08 16.29
CA GLN A 131 -12.94 -0.25 16.43
C GLN A 131 -12.30 -0.63 15.10
N GLN A 132 -11.04 -0.28 14.96
CA GLN A 132 -10.18 -0.71 13.85
C GLN A 132 -8.73 -0.69 14.29
N MET A 133 -7.91 -1.60 13.76
CA MET A 133 -6.46 -1.61 13.93
C MET A 133 -5.78 -2.08 12.66
N GLY A 134 -4.57 -1.60 12.43
CA GLY A 134 -3.81 -1.99 11.25
C GLY A 134 -2.53 -1.21 11.05
N THR A 135 -1.99 -1.37 9.86
CA THR A 135 -0.91 -0.55 9.30
C THR A 135 -1.46 0.23 8.12
N TYR A 136 -0.96 1.44 7.95
CA TYR A 136 -1.29 2.29 6.83
C TYR A 136 -0.01 2.88 6.27
N GLU A 137 0.15 2.89 4.94
CA GLU A 137 1.24 3.52 4.22
C GLU A 137 0.67 4.57 3.27
N ALA A 138 1.24 5.78 3.29
CA ALA A 138 0.77 6.88 2.47
C ALA A 138 1.08 6.63 0.99
N ALA A 139 0.05 6.58 0.15
CA ALA A 139 0.17 6.37 -1.29
C ALA A 139 0.71 7.60 -2.04
N PHE A 140 0.61 8.78 -1.44
CA PHE A 140 1.04 10.07 -1.98
C PHE A 140 1.29 11.08 -0.85
N ASN A 141 1.92 12.22 -1.16
CA ASN A 141 2.08 13.31 -0.21
C ASN A 141 0.73 13.98 0.05
N GLY A 142 0.28 13.97 1.30
CA GLY A 142 -1.07 14.42 1.60
C GLY A 142 -1.47 14.41 3.06
N MET A 143 -2.74 14.73 3.29
CA MET A 143 -3.42 14.59 4.57
C MET A 143 -4.14 13.25 4.60
N HIS A 144 -3.71 12.35 5.47
CA HIS A 144 -4.18 10.96 5.57
C HIS A 144 -4.81 10.72 6.94
N GLY A 145 -6.02 10.17 6.99
CA GLY A 145 -6.64 9.93 8.29
C GLY A 145 -8.11 9.57 8.23
N TRP A 146 -8.78 9.82 9.30
CA TRP A 146 -10.14 9.37 9.53
C TRP A 146 -11.09 10.54 9.71
N PHE A 147 -12.27 10.38 9.13
CA PHE A 147 -13.48 11.07 9.52
C PHE A 147 -14.32 10.10 10.35
N TRP A 148 -14.82 10.55 11.52
CA TRP A 148 -15.79 9.85 12.34
C TRP A 148 -17.03 10.70 12.57
N GLU A 149 -18.18 10.07 12.56
CA GLU A 149 -19.47 10.71 12.85
C GLU A 149 -20.28 9.84 13.81
N ASN A 150 -20.71 10.44 14.90
CA ASN A 150 -21.68 9.84 15.81
C ASN A 150 -23.09 10.08 15.27
N ARG A 151 -23.70 9.05 14.68
CA ARG A 151 -25.08 9.07 14.18
C ARG A 151 -26.11 8.62 15.21
N GLY A 152 -25.66 8.34 16.44
CA GLY A 152 -26.50 7.92 17.57
C GLY A 152 -27.01 9.07 18.42
N PHE A 153 -27.69 8.73 19.50
CA PHE A 153 -28.31 9.66 20.45
C PHE A 153 -27.52 9.77 21.76
N GLU A 154 -26.51 8.94 21.95
CA GLU A 154 -25.67 8.94 23.15
C GLU A 154 -24.29 9.49 22.79
N THR A 155 -23.61 10.11 23.75
CA THR A 155 -22.21 10.55 23.58
C THR A 155 -21.28 9.36 23.47
N VAL A 156 -20.38 9.39 22.50
CA VAL A 156 -19.40 8.33 22.25
C VAL A 156 -18.00 8.85 22.52
N THR A 157 -17.23 8.06 23.28
CA THR A 157 -15.80 8.30 23.53
C THR A 157 -14.97 7.51 22.54
N LEU A 158 -14.19 8.20 21.70
CA LEU A 158 -13.27 7.64 20.73
C LEU A 158 -11.82 7.79 21.22
N ARG A 159 -11.04 6.71 21.19
CA ARG A 159 -9.60 6.71 21.50
C ARG A 159 -8.82 6.24 20.30
N LEU A 160 -7.87 7.06 19.86
CA LEU A 160 -6.93 6.74 18.77
C LEU A 160 -5.51 6.68 19.32
N LYS A 161 -4.79 5.62 18.94
CA LYS A 161 -3.34 5.47 19.14
C LYS A 161 -2.68 5.23 17.79
N THR A 162 -1.67 6.04 17.51
CA THR A 162 -0.89 5.95 16.28
C THR A 162 0.59 5.97 16.61
N SER A 163 1.37 5.16 15.91
CA SER A 163 2.81 5.05 16.04
C SER A 163 3.43 4.92 14.65
N GLY A 164 4.35 5.80 14.29
CA GLY A 164 4.97 5.76 12.97
C GLY A 164 5.58 7.08 12.53
N PHE A 165 5.58 7.31 11.22
CA PHE A 165 6.27 8.41 10.58
C PHE A 165 5.25 9.37 9.95
N PHE A 166 5.19 10.59 10.44
CA PHE A 166 4.32 11.66 9.95
C PHE A 166 4.87 13.02 10.41
N VAL A 167 4.53 14.09 9.73
CA VAL A 167 5.01 15.44 10.05
C VAL A 167 4.28 16.00 11.26
N ASN A 168 2.96 16.09 11.17
CA ASN A 168 2.06 16.58 12.23
C ASN A 168 0.69 15.90 12.11
N ALA A 169 -0.20 16.20 13.05
CA ALA A 169 -1.60 15.80 13.01
C ALA A 169 -2.48 17.06 13.06
N THR A 170 -3.63 17.01 12.40
CA THR A 170 -4.62 18.09 12.35
C THR A 170 -6.00 17.57 12.69
N GLU A 171 -6.66 18.20 13.65
CA GLU A 171 -8.07 17.98 13.98
C GLU A 171 -8.93 19.01 13.26
N TYR A 172 -10.00 18.54 12.60
CA TYR A 172 -11.04 19.38 12.01
C TYR A 172 -12.36 19.07 12.72
N ARG A 173 -12.93 20.06 13.39
CA ARG A 173 -14.14 19.89 14.19
C ARG A 173 -14.94 21.18 14.27
N GLY A 174 -16.24 21.10 14.01
CA GLY A 174 -17.16 22.23 14.20
C GLY A 174 -16.80 23.47 13.37
N GLY A 175 -16.15 23.30 12.22
CA GLY A 175 -15.65 24.38 11.36
C GLY A 175 -14.33 25.00 11.83
N GLY A 176 -13.72 24.47 12.87
CA GLY A 176 -12.38 24.85 13.35
C GLY A 176 -11.33 23.83 12.99
N THR A 177 -10.07 24.28 13.04
CA THR A 177 -8.88 23.45 12.79
C THR A 177 -7.90 23.61 13.93
N SER A 178 -7.30 22.52 14.40
CA SER A 178 -6.28 22.50 15.46
C SER A 178 -5.13 21.60 15.09
N ASP A 179 -3.94 22.18 14.98
CA ASP A 179 -2.71 21.44 14.67
C ASP A 179 -2.04 20.91 15.94
N ARG A 180 -1.49 19.69 15.82
CA ARG A 180 -0.74 19.01 16.86
C ARG A 180 0.56 18.44 16.30
N SER A 181 1.66 18.67 17.01
CA SER A 181 2.99 18.15 16.66
C SER A 181 3.47 17.21 17.76
N PRO A 182 3.14 15.91 17.70
CA PRO A 182 3.63 14.93 18.66
C PRO A 182 5.16 14.91 18.67
N PRO A 183 5.80 14.79 19.85
CA PRO A 183 7.24 14.78 19.94
C PRO A 183 7.82 13.50 19.32
N PRO A 184 9.07 13.57 18.77
CA PRO A 184 9.75 12.38 18.31
C PRO A 184 10.07 11.44 19.47
N VAL A 185 10.04 10.15 19.18
CA VAL A 185 10.54 9.09 20.08
C VAL A 185 12.01 8.86 19.74
N LEU A 186 12.90 9.15 20.69
CA LEU A 186 14.35 8.98 20.57
C LEU A 186 14.79 7.66 21.20
#